data_41fe24006f2c53dc44b8dc4368bebd00
#
_entry.id   41fe24006f2c53dc44b8dc4368bebd00
#
_cell.length_a   1.000
_cell.length_b   1.000
_cell.length_c   1.000
_cell.angle_alpha   90.00
_cell.angle_beta   90.00
_cell.angle_gamma   90.00
#
_symmetry.space_group_name_H-M   'P 1'
#
loop_
_entity.id
_entity.type
_entity.pdbx_description
1 polymer ?
#
loop_
_entity_poly.entity_id
_entity_poly.type
_entity_poly.pdbx_seq_one_letter_code
_entity_poly.pdbx_strand_id
1 'polypeptide(L)'
;MLFRSVPRIARDPWNLDRTPGGSSGGASAAVAAGMGPLAIGTDGGGSIRIPASLAGIYGIKPTYGLVPIYPFSAAWGLSHIGPMTRTVADAALMLNAAAGPDARDPFSLPGPRVDYVKALRGGVKGLRVAWTADLGFAKVVDPEVKAACERAARRFRELGCRVEEIAPKWPSPQAAWKTMFLGGIAARLGPALRDRRDDIDPGLAAIADETRSWSPTQFVQAWFDRLAWEEHPRRLFERHDLLLTPTIACAAFKVGLDGPGEIAGTPTGIYDWIPFTYPFNMTGHPGASVPCGFTRDKLPIGLQILGRRFEDATVLRASTAFEKIAPWAHLRPPV
;
A
#
# COMPACT_ATOMS: atom_id res chain seq x y z
N MET A 1 3.78 3.22 13.92
CA MET A 1 3.55 4.43 14.73
C MET A 1 4.89 4.89 15.25
N LEU A 2 5.36 6.12 15.02
CA LEU A 2 6.76 6.49 15.25
C LEU A 2 7.05 7.09 16.63
N PHE A 3 6.03 7.53 17.37
CA PHE A 3 6.20 8.11 18.70
C PHE A 3 4.96 7.92 19.56
N ARG A 4 5.13 7.60 20.83
CA ARG A 4 4.06 7.53 21.82
C ARG A 4 3.51 8.93 22.24
N SER A 5 3.68 9.95 21.43
CA SER A 5 3.18 11.29 21.77
C SER A 5 1.67 11.46 21.64
N VAL A 6 0.93 10.42 21.20
CA VAL A 6 -0.53 10.47 21.12
C VAL A 6 -1.11 9.42 22.07
N PRO A 7 -1.85 9.81 23.11
CA PRO A 7 -2.35 8.90 24.15
C PRO A 7 -3.49 7.97 23.67
N ARG A 8 -3.83 7.96 22.38
CA ARG A 8 -4.94 7.16 21.84
C ARG A 8 -4.52 6.39 20.59
N ILE A 9 -4.79 5.10 20.59
CA ILE A 9 -4.63 4.23 19.41
C ILE A 9 -5.77 4.53 18.44
N ALA A 10 -5.45 4.72 17.15
CA ALA A 10 -6.46 4.82 16.10
C ALA A 10 -7.22 3.49 15.97
N ARG A 11 -8.53 3.57 15.79
CA ARG A 11 -9.45 2.44 15.69
C ARG A 11 -10.14 2.46 14.33
N ASP A 12 -10.51 1.28 13.85
CA ASP A 12 -11.24 1.17 12.60
C ASP A 12 -12.68 1.68 12.78
N PRO A 13 -13.12 2.67 11.98
CA PRO A 13 -14.48 3.20 12.07
C PRO A 13 -15.57 2.18 11.78
N TRP A 14 -15.28 1.08 11.07
CA TRP A 14 -16.23 0.00 10.82
C TRP A 14 -16.40 -0.92 12.02
N ASN A 15 -15.37 -1.02 12.88
CA ASN A 15 -15.42 -1.76 14.15
C ASN A 15 -14.32 -1.26 15.07
N LEU A 16 -14.70 -0.58 16.15
CA LEU A 16 -13.77 0.06 17.08
C LEU A 16 -12.84 -0.89 17.85
N ASP A 17 -13.12 -2.20 17.83
CA ASP A 17 -12.22 -3.23 18.40
C ASP A 17 -11.15 -3.69 17.42
N ARG A 18 -11.17 -3.17 16.19
CA ARG A 18 -10.25 -3.53 15.13
C ARG A 18 -9.28 -2.40 14.81
N THR A 19 -8.15 -2.78 14.20
CA THR A 19 -7.15 -1.83 13.71
C THR A 19 -7.57 -1.26 12.36
N PRO A 20 -7.39 0.06 12.13
CA PRO A 20 -7.53 0.64 10.80
C PRO A 20 -6.29 0.39 9.93
N GLY A 21 -5.35 -0.45 10.41
CA GLY A 21 -4.04 -0.62 9.79
C GLY A 21 -3.09 0.55 10.08
N GLY A 22 -1.99 0.57 9.34
CA GLY A 22 -0.93 1.57 9.56
C GLY A 22 0.10 1.60 8.40
N SER A 23 1.00 2.56 8.52
CA SER A 23 1.18 3.59 9.56
C SER A 23 0.24 4.80 9.41
N SER A 24 -0.40 5.03 8.23
CA SER A 24 -1.34 6.14 8.02
C SER A 24 -2.78 5.80 8.51
N GLY A 25 -2.92 5.01 9.57
CA GLY A 25 -4.20 4.52 10.09
C GLY A 25 -5.12 5.63 10.61
N GLY A 26 -4.58 6.65 11.29
CA GLY A 26 -5.36 7.81 11.73
C GLY A 26 -5.92 8.62 10.56
N ALA A 27 -5.14 8.78 9.49
CA ALA A 27 -5.56 9.45 8.27
C ALA A 27 -6.71 8.71 7.57
N SER A 28 -6.59 7.38 7.42
CA SER A 28 -7.63 6.55 6.80
C SER A 28 -8.92 6.55 7.63
N ALA A 29 -8.80 6.40 8.94
CA ALA A 29 -9.94 6.41 9.85
C ALA A 29 -10.68 7.75 9.80
N ALA A 30 -9.96 8.88 9.80
CA ALA A 30 -10.55 10.21 9.71
C ALA A 30 -11.32 10.42 8.39
N VAL A 31 -10.76 10.00 7.25
CA VAL A 31 -11.43 10.09 5.95
C VAL A 31 -12.64 9.17 5.89
N ALA A 32 -12.55 7.93 6.39
CA ALA A 32 -13.66 6.98 6.43
C ALA A 32 -14.82 7.50 7.30
N ALA A 33 -14.49 8.05 8.48
CA ALA A 33 -15.47 8.65 9.40
C ALA A 33 -16.04 10.00 8.92
N GLY A 34 -15.56 10.55 7.79
CA GLY A 34 -16.05 11.83 7.26
C GLY A 34 -15.53 13.06 7.97
N MET A 35 -14.49 12.97 8.77
CA MET A 35 -13.84 14.11 9.43
C MET A 35 -13.14 15.08 8.46
N GLY A 36 -12.86 14.62 7.26
CA GLY A 36 -12.32 15.40 6.16
C GLY A 36 -12.45 14.65 4.83
N PRO A 37 -12.43 15.38 3.70
CA PRO A 37 -12.63 14.77 2.38
C PRO A 37 -11.40 13.97 1.91
N LEU A 38 -10.23 14.33 2.40
CA LEU A 38 -8.94 13.80 1.95
C LEU A 38 -7.89 13.85 3.07
N ALA A 39 -6.87 13.02 2.95
CA ALA A 39 -5.68 13.04 3.79
C ALA A 39 -4.45 12.64 2.97
N ILE A 40 -3.28 13.00 3.49
CA ILE A 40 -1.99 12.55 2.97
C ILE A 40 -1.56 11.32 3.78
N GLY A 41 -1.11 10.28 3.08
CA GLY A 41 -0.44 9.14 3.67
C GLY A 41 1.00 9.00 3.19
N THR A 42 1.80 8.22 3.93
CA THR A 42 3.12 7.76 3.51
C THR A 42 3.11 6.25 3.37
N ASP A 43 3.91 5.68 2.45
CA ASP A 43 3.87 4.26 2.12
C ASP A 43 5.29 3.74 1.82
N GLY A 44 5.91 3.11 2.81
CA GLY A 44 7.22 2.45 2.68
C GLY A 44 7.12 0.92 2.60
N GLY A 45 5.95 0.37 2.88
CA GLY A 45 5.65 -1.07 2.83
C GLY A 45 4.17 -1.38 2.63
N GLY A 46 3.35 -0.32 2.43
CA GLY A 46 1.91 -0.45 2.29
C GLY A 46 1.12 0.59 3.09
N SER A 47 1.77 1.52 3.76
CA SER A 47 1.15 2.38 4.78
C SER A 47 0.13 3.42 4.26
N ILE A 48 -0.13 3.51 2.96
CA ILE A 48 -1.31 4.13 2.34
C ILE A 48 -2.34 3.04 2.03
N ARG A 49 -1.93 2.00 1.31
CA ARG A 49 -2.80 0.98 0.72
C ARG A 49 -3.41 0.06 1.79
N ILE A 50 -2.63 -0.35 2.78
CA ILE A 50 -3.09 -1.16 3.92
C ILE A 50 -4.25 -0.47 4.65
N PRO A 51 -4.06 0.74 5.21
CA PRO A 51 -5.14 1.39 5.93
C PRO A 51 -6.28 1.84 5.03
N ALA A 52 -6.05 2.13 3.75
CA ALA A 52 -7.13 2.37 2.80
C ALA A 52 -8.02 1.13 2.61
N SER A 53 -7.40 -0.07 2.51
CA SER A 53 -8.12 -1.34 2.42
C SER A 53 -8.98 -1.62 3.65
N LEU A 54 -8.40 -1.45 4.85
CA LEU A 54 -9.09 -1.78 6.10
C LEU A 54 -10.17 -0.76 6.46
N ALA A 55 -9.94 0.52 6.18
CA ALA A 55 -10.94 1.57 6.45
C ALA A 55 -11.98 1.75 5.32
N GLY A 56 -11.90 0.99 4.23
CA GLY A 56 -12.88 1.05 3.14
C GLY A 56 -12.85 2.35 2.34
N ILE A 57 -11.69 2.94 2.13
CA ILE A 57 -11.48 4.15 1.32
C ILE A 57 -10.54 3.90 0.15
N TYR A 58 -10.41 4.87 -0.75
CA TYR A 58 -9.41 4.88 -1.79
C TYR A 58 -8.06 5.36 -1.26
N GLY A 59 -6.97 4.68 -1.63
CA GLY A 59 -5.62 5.14 -1.36
C GLY A 59 -4.68 4.77 -2.49
N ILE A 60 -3.92 5.74 -2.99
CA ILE A 60 -2.93 5.49 -4.04
C ILE A 60 -1.51 5.82 -3.57
N LYS A 61 -0.63 4.85 -3.72
CA LYS A 61 0.81 5.01 -3.69
C LYS A 61 1.27 5.30 -5.11
N PRO A 62 1.66 6.51 -5.44
CA PRO A 62 2.11 6.85 -6.80
C PRO A 62 3.46 6.22 -7.13
N THR A 63 3.92 6.40 -8.34
CA THR A 63 5.29 6.07 -8.76
C THR A 63 6.30 6.73 -7.83
N TYR A 64 7.39 6.01 -7.50
CA TYR A 64 8.46 6.53 -6.65
C TYR A 64 9.04 7.83 -7.23
N GLY A 65 9.11 8.87 -6.39
CA GLY A 65 9.58 10.20 -6.77
C GLY A 65 8.57 11.09 -7.48
N LEU A 66 7.35 10.61 -7.77
CA LEU A 66 6.31 11.44 -8.40
C LEU A 66 5.86 12.57 -7.47
N VAL A 67 5.68 12.26 -6.18
CA VAL A 67 5.45 13.24 -5.12
C VAL A 67 6.73 13.35 -4.32
N PRO A 68 7.36 14.52 -4.25
CA PRO A 68 8.63 14.71 -3.57
C PRO A 68 8.51 14.55 -2.05
N ILE A 69 9.60 14.15 -1.40
CA ILE A 69 9.67 13.91 0.04
C ILE A 69 10.76 14.77 0.65
N TYR A 70 10.34 15.75 1.45
CA TYR A 70 11.27 16.56 2.24
C TYR A 70 10.67 16.89 3.61
N PRO A 71 11.42 16.74 4.72
CA PRO A 71 12.74 16.08 4.84
C PRO A 71 12.68 14.58 4.53
N PHE A 72 13.86 13.97 4.29
CA PHE A 72 13.95 12.56 3.88
C PHE A 72 13.29 11.60 4.85
N SER A 73 12.62 10.60 4.29
CA SER A 73 12.06 9.48 5.04
C SER A 73 13.16 8.57 5.61
N ALA A 74 12.90 7.98 6.78
CA ALA A 74 13.72 6.90 7.32
C ALA A 74 13.81 5.68 6.39
N ALA A 75 12.74 5.41 5.63
CA ALA A 75 12.69 4.35 4.63
C ALA A 75 12.96 4.90 3.22
N TRP A 76 14.06 5.65 3.06
CA TRP A 76 14.47 6.20 1.77
C TRP A 76 14.61 5.08 0.71
N GLY A 77 14.27 5.38 -0.54
CA GLY A 77 14.23 4.39 -1.60
C GLY A 77 13.00 3.47 -1.59
N LEU A 78 12.19 3.48 -0.51
CA LEU A 78 10.96 2.71 -0.37
C LEU A 78 9.73 3.59 -0.14
N SER A 79 9.92 4.77 0.48
CA SER A 79 8.82 5.64 0.88
C SER A 79 8.23 6.40 -0.28
N HIS A 80 6.90 6.48 -0.27
CA HIS A 80 6.09 7.27 -1.19
C HIS A 80 5.15 8.16 -0.37
N ILE A 81 4.73 9.28 -0.93
CA ILE A 81 3.64 10.10 -0.39
C ILE A 81 2.49 10.03 -1.38
N GLY A 82 1.27 9.93 -0.88
CA GLY A 82 0.11 9.88 -1.76
C GLY A 82 -1.22 10.14 -1.08
N PRO A 83 -2.27 10.35 -1.89
CA PRO A 83 -3.61 10.62 -1.43
C PRO A 83 -4.29 9.42 -0.77
N MET A 84 -5.09 9.74 0.25
CA MET A 84 -6.10 8.88 0.87
C MET A 84 -7.41 9.64 0.85
N THR A 85 -8.41 9.15 0.12
CA THR A 85 -9.64 9.89 -0.19
C THR A 85 -10.83 8.95 -0.24
N ARG A 86 -12.04 9.51 -0.33
CA ARG A 86 -13.25 8.71 -0.51
C ARG A 86 -13.55 8.39 -1.95
N THR A 87 -13.10 9.25 -2.88
CA THR A 87 -13.30 9.08 -4.32
C THR A 87 -11.98 9.09 -5.07
N VAL A 88 -11.94 8.46 -6.23
CA VAL A 88 -10.75 8.51 -7.10
C VAL A 88 -10.53 9.92 -7.65
N ALA A 89 -11.59 10.68 -7.86
CA ALA A 89 -11.51 12.05 -8.38
C ALA A 89 -10.77 12.99 -7.41
N ASP A 90 -11.05 12.88 -6.11
CA ASP A 90 -10.35 13.68 -5.07
C ASP A 90 -8.85 13.33 -5.02
N ALA A 91 -8.51 12.05 -5.18
CA ALA A 91 -7.11 11.63 -5.23
C ALA A 91 -6.38 12.18 -6.46
N ALA A 92 -7.03 12.19 -7.62
CA ALA A 92 -6.47 12.78 -8.84
C ALA A 92 -6.25 14.30 -8.68
N LEU A 93 -7.18 15.00 -8.05
CA LEU A 93 -7.05 16.42 -7.75
C LEU A 93 -5.87 16.69 -6.80
N MET A 94 -5.73 15.86 -5.74
CA MET A 94 -4.58 15.96 -4.84
C MET A 94 -3.25 15.70 -5.55
N LEU A 95 -3.19 14.71 -6.45
CA LEU A 95 -1.97 14.43 -7.23
C LEU A 95 -1.62 15.59 -8.17
N ASN A 96 -2.60 16.26 -8.76
CA ASN A 96 -2.34 17.47 -9.56
C ASN A 96 -1.65 18.58 -8.74
N ALA A 97 -1.97 18.67 -7.45
CA ALA A 97 -1.36 19.66 -6.56
C ALA A 97 0.00 19.23 -6.00
N ALA A 98 0.19 17.92 -5.75
CA ALA A 98 1.33 17.39 -5.01
C ALA A 98 2.46 16.83 -5.90
N ALA A 99 2.15 16.42 -7.14
CA ALA A 99 3.13 15.83 -8.05
C ALA A 99 4.01 16.89 -8.73
N GLY A 100 5.26 16.56 -8.92
CA GLY A 100 6.22 17.37 -9.65
C GLY A 100 7.58 17.45 -8.96
N PRO A 101 8.58 18.04 -9.63
CA PRO A 101 9.94 18.12 -9.08
C PRO A 101 10.04 19.10 -7.90
N ASP A 102 10.87 18.76 -6.93
CA ASP A 102 11.31 19.65 -5.86
C ASP A 102 12.83 19.50 -5.69
N ALA A 103 13.56 20.62 -5.81
CA ALA A 103 15.03 20.65 -5.75
C ALA A 103 15.59 20.12 -4.41
N ARG A 104 14.79 20.05 -3.36
CA ARG A 104 15.18 19.52 -2.05
C ARG A 104 15.11 17.98 -1.99
N ASP A 105 14.39 17.34 -2.92
CA ASP A 105 14.33 15.88 -3.05
C ASP A 105 15.07 15.44 -4.34
N PRO A 106 16.30 14.89 -4.22
CA PRO A 106 17.08 14.45 -5.37
C PRO A 106 16.46 13.26 -6.12
N PHE A 107 15.43 12.60 -5.55
CA PHE A 107 14.71 11.50 -6.17
C PHE A 107 13.40 11.96 -6.81
N SER A 108 13.02 13.24 -6.69
CA SER A 108 11.81 13.74 -7.34
C SER A 108 11.95 13.69 -8.86
N LEU A 109 10.87 13.26 -9.52
CA LEU A 109 10.88 13.04 -10.96
C LEU A 109 10.80 14.38 -11.72
N PRO A 110 11.71 14.64 -12.67
CA PRO A 110 11.56 15.70 -13.63
C PRO A 110 10.50 15.33 -14.66
N GLY A 111 9.85 16.30 -15.26
CA GLY A 111 8.98 16.06 -16.42
C GLY A 111 7.76 16.96 -16.47
N PRO A 112 7.00 16.89 -17.57
CA PRO A 112 5.80 17.68 -17.71
C PRO A 112 4.77 17.23 -16.67
N ARG A 113 4.02 18.18 -16.13
CA ARG A 113 2.92 17.87 -15.21
C ARG A 113 1.80 17.14 -15.99
N VAL A 114 1.43 15.97 -15.51
CA VAL A 114 0.27 15.25 -15.98
C VAL A 114 -0.98 15.82 -15.31
N ASP A 115 -2.02 16.08 -16.09
CA ASP A 115 -3.34 16.40 -15.52
C ASP A 115 -4.08 15.09 -15.21
N TYR A 116 -3.97 14.66 -13.94
CA TYR A 116 -4.56 13.41 -13.45
C TYR A 116 -6.10 13.47 -13.46
N VAL A 117 -6.71 14.64 -13.25
CA VAL A 117 -8.17 14.82 -13.32
C VAL A 117 -8.65 14.62 -14.77
N LYS A 118 -7.94 15.17 -15.73
CA LYS A 118 -8.24 14.95 -17.15
C LYS A 118 -8.04 13.48 -17.55
N ALA A 119 -7.00 12.84 -17.00
CA ALA A 119 -6.69 11.43 -17.27
C ALA A 119 -7.83 10.47 -16.87
N LEU A 120 -8.67 10.80 -15.87
CA LEU A 120 -9.81 9.98 -15.45
C LEU A 120 -10.85 9.75 -16.55
N ARG A 121 -10.90 10.63 -17.55
CA ARG A 121 -11.85 10.54 -18.67
C ARG A 121 -11.47 9.44 -19.68
N GLY A 122 -10.26 8.94 -19.62
CA GLY A 122 -9.80 7.82 -20.45
C GLY A 122 -10.51 6.51 -20.09
N GLY A 123 -10.82 5.71 -21.10
CA GLY A 123 -11.36 4.36 -20.89
C GLY A 123 -10.28 3.34 -20.53
N VAL A 124 -10.73 2.13 -20.17
CA VAL A 124 -9.85 0.98 -19.87
C VAL A 124 -10.08 -0.20 -20.82
N LYS A 125 -10.98 -0.04 -21.81
CA LYS A 125 -11.29 -1.07 -22.80
C LYS A 125 -10.02 -1.53 -23.52
N GLY A 126 -9.83 -2.84 -23.60
CA GLY A 126 -8.69 -3.45 -24.28
C GLY A 126 -7.43 -3.59 -23.42
N LEU A 127 -7.37 -3.00 -22.22
CA LEU A 127 -6.24 -3.19 -21.33
C LEU A 127 -6.07 -4.68 -20.98
N ARG A 128 -4.81 -5.13 -20.96
CA ARG A 128 -4.41 -6.48 -20.55
C ARG A 128 -4.17 -6.45 -19.05
N VAL A 129 -4.96 -7.21 -18.32
CA VAL A 129 -4.99 -7.21 -16.85
C VAL A 129 -4.61 -8.59 -16.36
N ALA A 130 -3.54 -8.69 -15.58
CA ALA A 130 -3.21 -9.90 -14.85
C ALA A 130 -3.94 -9.90 -13.49
N TRP A 131 -4.41 -11.05 -13.05
CA TRP A 131 -4.93 -11.30 -11.71
C TRP A 131 -4.18 -12.44 -11.05
N THR A 132 -3.77 -12.26 -9.80
CA THR A 132 -3.24 -13.34 -8.97
C THR A 132 -3.69 -13.18 -7.53
N ALA A 133 -4.01 -14.28 -6.87
CA ALA A 133 -4.44 -14.29 -5.49
C ALA A 133 -3.29 -14.31 -4.47
N ASP A 134 -2.06 -14.64 -4.90
CA ASP A 134 -0.97 -14.96 -3.96
C ASP A 134 0.44 -14.52 -4.40
N LEU A 135 0.60 -13.98 -5.60
CA LEU A 135 1.92 -13.64 -6.20
C LEU A 135 2.92 -14.82 -6.23
N GLY A 136 2.47 -16.04 -5.92
CA GLY A 136 3.30 -17.22 -5.83
C GLY A 136 4.07 -17.41 -4.52
N PHE A 137 3.95 -16.46 -3.57
CA PHE A 137 4.67 -16.50 -2.29
C PHE A 137 3.86 -16.09 -1.06
N ALA A 138 2.64 -15.54 -1.22
CA ALA A 138 1.80 -15.26 -0.07
C ALA A 138 1.45 -16.57 0.65
N LYS A 139 1.87 -16.71 1.90
CA LYS A 139 1.76 -17.93 2.69
C LYS A 139 0.31 -18.38 2.88
N VAL A 140 -0.57 -17.43 3.07
CA VAL A 140 -2.00 -17.63 3.25
C VAL A 140 -2.76 -16.35 2.91
N VAL A 141 -3.95 -16.51 2.37
CA VAL A 141 -4.92 -15.40 2.14
C VAL A 141 -6.26 -15.84 2.70
N ASP A 142 -6.88 -14.98 3.48
CA ASP A 142 -8.21 -15.20 4.01
C ASP A 142 -9.20 -15.55 2.87
N PRO A 143 -9.98 -16.62 2.99
CA PRO A 143 -10.90 -17.04 1.93
C PRO A 143 -11.93 -16.00 1.53
N GLU A 144 -12.42 -15.17 2.46
CA GLU A 144 -13.38 -14.10 2.16
C GLU A 144 -12.69 -12.97 1.38
N VAL A 145 -11.45 -12.61 1.76
CA VAL A 145 -10.64 -11.64 1.03
C VAL A 145 -10.34 -12.12 -0.39
N LYS A 146 -9.86 -13.37 -0.53
CA LYS A 146 -9.58 -13.97 -1.84
C LYS A 146 -10.82 -13.95 -2.73
N ALA A 147 -11.95 -14.43 -2.22
CA ALA A 147 -13.20 -14.52 -2.99
C ALA A 147 -13.73 -13.12 -3.40
N ALA A 148 -13.64 -12.12 -2.52
CA ALA A 148 -14.08 -10.77 -2.84
C ALA A 148 -13.19 -10.13 -3.91
N CYS A 149 -11.87 -10.25 -3.79
CA CYS A 149 -10.92 -9.72 -4.76
C CYS A 149 -11.01 -10.43 -6.12
N GLU A 150 -11.23 -11.74 -6.13
CA GLU A 150 -11.44 -12.51 -7.37
C GLU A 150 -12.70 -12.05 -8.10
N ARG A 151 -13.82 -11.88 -7.38
CA ARG A 151 -15.05 -11.32 -7.97
C ARG A 151 -14.81 -9.93 -8.55
N ALA A 152 -14.11 -9.08 -7.82
CA ALA A 152 -13.77 -7.72 -8.26
C ALA A 152 -12.85 -7.73 -9.49
N ALA A 153 -11.85 -8.60 -9.53
CA ALA A 153 -10.97 -8.75 -10.69
C ALA A 153 -11.75 -9.20 -11.94
N ARG A 154 -12.70 -10.13 -11.80
CA ARG A 154 -13.55 -10.56 -12.92
C ARG A 154 -14.39 -9.44 -13.50
N ARG A 155 -14.80 -8.45 -12.69
CA ARG A 155 -15.59 -7.29 -13.15
C ARG A 155 -14.82 -6.37 -14.09
N PHE A 156 -13.50 -6.45 -14.16
CA PHE A 156 -12.74 -5.73 -15.18
C PHE A 156 -13.06 -6.21 -16.61
N ARG A 157 -13.58 -7.45 -16.75
CA ARG A 157 -14.11 -7.92 -18.06
C ARG A 157 -15.35 -7.14 -18.49
N GLU A 158 -16.21 -6.74 -17.55
CA GLU A 158 -17.38 -5.89 -17.81
C GLU A 158 -16.96 -4.50 -18.35
N LEU A 159 -15.77 -4.04 -17.94
CA LEU A 159 -15.16 -2.79 -18.42
C LEU A 159 -14.45 -2.94 -19.77
N GLY A 160 -14.50 -4.12 -20.40
CA GLY A 160 -13.87 -4.42 -21.68
C GLY A 160 -12.36 -4.73 -21.59
N CYS A 161 -11.83 -5.00 -20.41
CA CYS A 161 -10.46 -5.45 -20.22
C CYS A 161 -10.29 -6.93 -20.56
N ARG A 162 -9.07 -7.31 -20.97
CA ARG A 162 -8.67 -8.73 -21.12
C ARG A 162 -8.05 -9.18 -19.82
N VAL A 163 -8.81 -9.92 -19.01
CA VAL A 163 -8.36 -10.40 -17.69
C VAL A 163 -7.84 -11.83 -17.80
N GLU A 164 -6.57 -12.00 -17.47
CA GLU A 164 -5.85 -13.27 -17.39
C GLU A 164 -5.56 -13.59 -15.91
N GLU A 165 -5.94 -14.77 -15.46
CA GLU A 165 -5.50 -15.30 -14.16
C GLU A 165 -4.12 -15.93 -14.34
N ILE A 166 -3.18 -15.47 -13.54
CA ILE A 166 -1.79 -15.92 -13.58
C ILE A 166 -1.39 -16.59 -12.26
N ALA A 167 -0.50 -17.56 -12.34
CA ALA A 167 0.12 -18.21 -11.18
C ALA A 167 1.65 -17.97 -11.22
N PRO A 168 2.12 -16.79 -10.87
CA PRO A 168 3.53 -16.47 -10.88
C PRO A 168 4.24 -17.30 -9.81
N LYS A 169 5.47 -17.74 -10.12
CA LYS A 169 6.35 -18.43 -9.15
C LYS A 169 7.41 -17.45 -8.65
N TRP A 170 6.98 -16.30 -8.15
CA TRP A 170 7.91 -15.30 -7.66
C TRP A 170 8.44 -15.69 -6.28
N PRO A 171 9.71 -15.48 -5.98
CA PRO A 171 10.23 -15.62 -4.63
C PRO A 171 9.73 -14.48 -3.76
N SER A 172 9.59 -14.71 -2.45
CA SER A 172 9.25 -13.65 -1.51
C SER A 172 10.41 -12.66 -1.36
N PRO A 173 10.21 -11.36 -1.59
CA PRO A 173 11.25 -10.34 -1.37
C PRO A 173 11.25 -9.81 0.07
N GLN A 174 10.55 -10.45 0.99
CA GLN A 174 10.33 -9.96 2.36
C GLN A 174 11.64 -9.67 3.09
N ALA A 175 12.64 -10.55 2.96
CA ALA A 175 13.93 -10.40 3.64
C ALA A 175 14.66 -9.12 3.18
N ALA A 176 14.74 -8.90 1.87
CA ALA A 176 15.37 -7.71 1.32
C ALA A 176 14.63 -6.42 1.73
N TRP A 177 13.29 -6.42 1.58
CA TRP A 177 12.47 -5.29 2.02
C TRP A 177 12.66 -5.01 3.52
N LYS A 178 12.58 -6.04 4.37
CA LYS A 178 12.75 -5.92 5.83
C LYS A 178 14.10 -5.29 6.17
N THR A 179 15.18 -5.77 5.58
CA THR A 179 16.53 -5.25 5.80
C THR A 179 16.63 -3.77 5.42
N MET A 180 16.12 -3.38 4.26
CA MET A 180 16.15 -1.98 3.82
C MET A 180 15.28 -1.09 4.71
N PHE A 181 14.05 -1.55 5.02
CA PHE A 181 13.07 -0.77 5.78
C PHE A 181 13.50 -0.58 7.24
N LEU A 182 13.87 -1.66 7.93
CA LEU A 182 14.26 -1.61 9.34
C LEU A 182 15.64 -0.96 9.54
N GLY A 183 16.59 -1.22 8.65
CA GLY A 183 17.90 -0.57 8.69
C GLY A 183 17.82 0.95 8.58
N GLY A 184 16.96 1.45 7.69
CA GLY A 184 16.72 2.90 7.58
C GLY A 184 16.04 3.50 8.82
N ILE A 185 15.06 2.81 9.40
CA ILE A 185 14.41 3.21 10.65
C ILE A 185 15.41 3.26 11.79
N ALA A 186 16.22 2.21 11.97
CA ALA A 186 17.22 2.12 13.03
C ALA A 186 18.27 3.23 12.91
N ALA A 187 18.76 3.51 11.72
CA ALA A 187 19.70 4.61 11.47
C ALA A 187 19.10 5.97 11.86
N ARG A 188 17.82 6.21 11.51
CA ARG A 188 17.14 7.47 11.82
C ARG A 188 16.82 7.62 13.31
N LEU A 189 16.48 6.53 14.00
CA LEU A 189 16.15 6.54 15.43
C LEU A 189 17.38 6.49 16.32
N GLY A 190 18.54 6.12 15.80
CA GLY A 190 19.77 5.91 16.59
C GLY A 190 20.08 7.01 17.61
N PRO A 191 20.07 8.31 17.25
CA PRO A 191 20.26 9.40 18.20
C PRO A 191 19.20 9.41 19.32
N ALA A 192 17.92 9.33 18.97
CA ALA A 192 16.83 9.34 19.94
C ALA A 192 16.82 8.12 20.85
N LEU A 193 17.23 6.95 20.34
CA LEU A 193 17.36 5.72 21.15
C LEU A 193 18.47 5.80 22.19
N ARG A 194 19.52 6.59 21.96
CA ARG A 194 20.56 6.82 22.96
C ARG A 194 20.11 7.76 24.07
N ASP A 195 19.39 8.82 23.71
CA ASP A 195 19.11 9.93 24.61
C ASP A 195 17.70 9.92 25.21
N ARG A 196 16.76 9.27 24.53
CA ARG A 196 15.31 9.35 24.82
C ARG A 196 14.60 8.04 24.52
N ARG A 197 15.17 6.89 24.92
CA ARG A 197 14.63 5.56 24.60
C ARG A 197 13.20 5.35 25.10
N ASP A 198 12.89 5.87 26.28
CA ASP A 198 11.57 5.70 26.92
C ASP A 198 10.44 6.48 26.21
N ASP A 199 10.82 7.47 25.40
CA ASP A 199 9.86 8.22 24.57
C ASP A 199 9.52 7.52 23.24
N ILE A 200 10.23 6.42 22.92
CA ILE A 200 10.07 5.69 21.66
C ILE A 200 9.14 4.50 21.89
N ASP A 201 8.28 4.24 20.90
CA ASP A 201 7.45 3.04 20.88
C ASP A 201 8.31 1.77 21.07
N PRO A 202 7.95 0.85 22.02
CA PRO A 202 8.75 -0.33 22.31
C PRO A 202 9.00 -1.24 21.10
N GLY A 203 8.01 -1.35 20.18
CA GLY A 203 8.17 -2.13 18.95
C GLY A 203 9.22 -1.54 18.02
N LEU A 204 9.27 -0.21 17.90
CA LEU A 204 10.31 0.48 17.13
C LEU A 204 11.69 0.37 17.78
N ALA A 205 11.76 0.42 19.12
CA ALA A 205 13.01 0.21 19.85
C ALA A 205 13.54 -1.21 19.63
N ALA A 206 12.67 -2.22 19.68
CA ALA A 206 13.02 -3.62 19.39
C ALA A 206 13.54 -3.82 17.95
N ILE A 207 12.92 -3.17 16.97
CA ILE A 207 13.39 -3.15 15.57
C ILE A 207 14.83 -2.64 15.49
N ALA A 208 15.11 -1.51 16.15
CA ALA A 208 16.45 -0.94 16.13
C ALA A 208 17.48 -1.86 16.84
N ASP A 209 17.09 -2.56 17.88
CA ASP A 209 17.94 -3.55 18.56
C ASP A 209 18.23 -4.76 17.64
N GLU A 210 17.24 -5.27 16.91
CA GLU A 210 17.41 -6.34 15.92
C GLU A 210 18.48 -5.99 14.89
N THR A 211 18.51 -4.74 14.41
CA THR A 211 19.42 -4.32 13.36
C THR A 211 20.88 -4.15 13.81
N ARG A 212 21.16 -4.13 15.11
CA ARG A 212 22.53 -3.92 15.65
C ARG A 212 23.53 -4.99 15.24
N SER A 213 23.04 -6.22 15.00
CA SER A 213 23.87 -7.35 14.57
C SER A 213 24.11 -7.38 13.06
N TRP A 214 23.45 -6.49 12.30
CA TRP A 214 23.53 -6.52 10.83
C TRP A 214 24.83 -5.85 10.34
N SER A 215 25.49 -6.51 9.38
CA SER A 215 26.66 -5.94 8.74
C SER A 215 26.27 -4.94 7.64
N PRO A 216 27.14 -3.98 7.30
CA PRO A 216 26.97 -3.12 6.12
C PRO A 216 26.78 -3.94 4.83
N THR A 217 27.46 -5.07 4.70
CA THR A 217 27.33 -5.96 3.55
C THR A 217 25.93 -6.55 3.41
N GLN A 218 25.30 -6.95 4.53
CA GLN A 218 23.90 -7.43 4.49
C GLN A 218 22.95 -6.33 3.98
N PHE A 219 23.15 -5.10 4.41
CA PHE A 219 22.33 -3.99 3.94
C PHE A 219 22.51 -3.74 2.43
N VAL A 220 23.75 -3.74 1.95
CA VAL A 220 24.04 -3.59 0.51
C VAL A 220 23.49 -4.77 -0.29
N GLN A 221 23.62 -6.01 0.22
CA GLN A 221 23.06 -7.19 -0.45
C GLN A 221 21.53 -7.07 -0.65
N ALA A 222 20.81 -6.53 0.33
CA ALA A 222 19.37 -6.30 0.19
C ALA A 222 19.02 -5.36 -0.99
N TRP A 223 19.90 -4.41 -1.34
CA TRP A 223 19.75 -3.57 -2.54
C TRP A 223 19.97 -4.36 -3.83
N PHE A 224 20.92 -5.28 -3.88
CA PHE A 224 21.11 -6.16 -5.04
C PHE A 224 19.93 -7.12 -5.20
N ASP A 225 19.44 -7.69 -4.09
CA ASP A 225 18.25 -8.56 -4.09
C ASP A 225 17.00 -7.81 -4.58
N ARG A 226 16.85 -6.53 -4.19
CA ARG A 226 15.80 -5.65 -4.72
C ARG A 226 15.88 -5.54 -6.23
N LEU A 227 17.08 -5.24 -6.77
CA LEU A 227 17.27 -5.08 -8.21
C LEU A 227 17.01 -6.38 -8.97
N ALA A 228 17.44 -7.51 -8.42
CA ALA A 228 17.16 -8.83 -8.99
C ALA A 228 15.65 -9.13 -8.99
N TRP A 229 14.94 -8.76 -7.91
CA TRP A 229 13.49 -9.00 -7.80
C TRP A 229 12.66 -8.12 -8.75
N GLU A 230 13.15 -6.94 -9.11
CA GLU A 230 12.46 -6.02 -10.04
C GLU A 230 12.21 -6.65 -11.42
N GLU A 231 13.00 -7.63 -11.80
CA GLU A 231 12.84 -8.35 -13.08
C GLU A 231 11.48 -9.06 -13.19
N HIS A 232 10.89 -9.48 -12.07
CA HIS A 232 9.60 -10.17 -12.06
C HIS A 232 8.44 -9.24 -12.51
N PRO A 233 8.15 -8.10 -11.87
CA PRO A 233 7.11 -7.19 -12.35
C PRO A 233 7.49 -6.55 -13.69
N ARG A 234 8.77 -6.31 -13.99
CA ARG A 234 9.21 -5.79 -15.28
C ARG A 234 8.73 -6.68 -16.42
N ARG A 235 9.01 -8.02 -16.36
CA ARG A 235 8.55 -8.98 -17.37
C ARG A 235 7.03 -9.11 -17.42
N LEU A 236 6.35 -9.04 -16.28
CA LEU A 236 4.91 -9.09 -16.25
C LEU A 236 4.33 -7.91 -17.03
N PHE A 237 4.84 -6.72 -16.80
CA PHE A 237 4.35 -5.51 -17.43
C PHE A 237 4.74 -5.34 -18.92
N GLU A 238 5.57 -6.19 -19.50
CA GLU A 238 5.72 -6.32 -20.96
C GLU A 238 4.47 -6.87 -21.62
N ARG A 239 3.76 -7.77 -20.92
CA ARG A 239 2.58 -8.47 -21.42
C ARG A 239 1.27 -7.87 -20.92
N HIS A 240 1.27 -7.23 -19.76
CA HIS A 240 0.10 -6.70 -19.08
C HIS A 240 0.25 -5.21 -18.82
N ASP A 241 -0.87 -4.52 -18.76
CA ASP A 241 -0.94 -3.08 -18.49
C ASP A 241 -1.25 -2.83 -17.00
N LEU A 242 -1.94 -3.79 -16.36
CA LEU A 242 -2.28 -3.78 -14.95
C LEU A 242 -2.05 -5.16 -14.31
N LEU A 243 -1.74 -5.15 -13.01
CA LEU A 243 -1.75 -6.32 -12.15
C LEU A 243 -2.74 -6.08 -11.01
N LEU A 244 -3.66 -7.01 -10.82
CA LEU A 244 -4.60 -7.02 -9.70
C LEU A 244 -4.20 -8.08 -8.68
N THR A 245 -4.29 -7.71 -7.39
CA THR A 245 -4.08 -8.62 -6.25
C THR A 245 -5.03 -8.24 -5.12
N PRO A 246 -5.21 -9.05 -4.09
CA PRO A 246 -5.66 -8.49 -2.81
C PRO A 246 -4.72 -7.35 -2.38
N THR A 247 -5.23 -6.35 -1.65
CA THR A 247 -4.35 -5.34 -1.07
C THR A 247 -3.54 -5.93 0.08
N ILE A 248 -4.19 -6.71 0.92
CA ILE A 248 -3.61 -7.44 2.05
C ILE A 248 -4.26 -8.82 2.19
N ALA A 249 -3.65 -9.70 2.97
CA ALA A 249 -4.07 -11.09 3.06
C ALA A 249 -5.25 -11.35 4.01
N CYS A 250 -5.66 -10.38 4.83
CA CYS A 250 -6.76 -10.52 5.79
C CYS A 250 -7.58 -9.23 5.92
N ALA A 251 -8.74 -9.31 6.55
CA ALA A 251 -9.50 -8.14 6.99
C ALA A 251 -8.91 -7.57 8.30
N ALA A 252 -9.53 -6.49 8.83
CA ALA A 252 -9.10 -5.84 10.05
C ALA A 252 -9.08 -6.81 11.24
N PHE A 253 -7.96 -6.89 11.93
CA PHE A 253 -7.77 -7.70 13.14
C PHE A 253 -7.83 -6.83 14.41
N LYS A 254 -7.70 -7.47 15.59
CA LYS A 254 -7.83 -6.79 16.89
C LYS A 254 -6.85 -5.62 17.00
N VAL A 255 -7.33 -4.50 17.49
CA VAL A 255 -6.51 -3.29 17.73
C VAL A 255 -5.44 -3.57 18.79
N GLY A 256 -4.26 -2.97 18.63
CA GLY A 256 -3.13 -3.13 19.55
C GLY A 256 -2.19 -4.30 19.22
N LEU A 257 -2.49 -5.06 18.17
CA LEU A 257 -1.58 -6.09 17.65
C LEU A 257 -0.80 -5.56 16.44
N ASP A 258 0.43 -6.03 16.25
CA ASP A 258 1.29 -5.70 15.09
C ASP A 258 0.96 -6.56 13.86
N GLY A 259 0.21 -7.64 14.04
CA GLY A 259 -0.27 -8.54 13.02
C GLY A 259 -1.37 -9.44 13.55
N PRO A 260 -2.07 -10.19 12.68
CA PRO A 260 -3.20 -11.03 13.09
C PRO A 260 -2.80 -12.26 13.94
N GLY A 261 -1.53 -12.66 13.92
CA GLY A 261 -1.03 -13.89 14.56
C GLY A 261 -1.38 -15.16 13.79
N GLU A 262 -2.59 -15.23 13.23
CA GLU A 262 -3.03 -16.29 12.31
C GLU A 262 -3.99 -15.72 11.25
N ILE A 263 -4.09 -16.40 10.11
CA ILE A 263 -5.06 -16.13 9.04
C ILE A 263 -5.67 -17.47 8.64
N ALA A 264 -7.01 -17.59 8.73
CA ALA A 264 -7.74 -18.81 8.39
C ALA A 264 -7.14 -20.08 9.04
N GLY A 265 -6.78 -20.02 10.31
CA GLY A 265 -6.17 -21.11 11.06
C GLY A 265 -4.68 -21.36 10.78
N THR A 266 -4.06 -20.59 9.89
CA THR A 266 -2.63 -20.71 9.59
C THR A 266 -1.83 -19.67 10.40
N PRO A 267 -0.88 -20.07 11.26
CA PRO A 267 -0.02 -19.15 12.00
C PRO A 267 0.80 -18.26 11.05
N THR A 268 0.85 -16.95 11.35
CA THR A 268 1.52 -15.94 10.52
C THR A 268 2.57 -15.16 11.31
N GLY A 269 3.67 -14.82 10.64
CA GLY A 269 4.62 -13.83 11.13
C GLY A 269 4.07 -12.40 10.97
N ILE A 270 4.79 -11.45 11.58
CA ILE A 270 4.42 -10.03 11.67
C ILE A 270 4.22 -9.34 10.29
N TYR A 271 4.77 -9.86 9.21
CA TYR A 271 4.67 -9.30 7.86
C TYR A 271 3.93 -10.20 6.86
N ASP A 272 3.50 -11.40 7.26
CA ASP A 272 2.86 -12.37 6.35
C ASP A 272 1.47 -11.92 5.88
N TRP A 273 0.85 -10.95 6.56
CA TRP A 273 -0.45 -10.41 6.21
C TRP A 273 -0.42 -9.27 5.19
N ILE A 274 0.79 -8.77 4.84
CA ILE A 274 0.98 -7.65 3.88
C ILE A 274 1.82 -8.05 2.64
N PRO A 275 1.76 -9.28 2.11
CA PRO A 275 2.66 -9.76 1.07
C PRO A 275 2.49 -9.03 -0.26
N PHE A 276 1.37 -8.34 -0.47
CA PHE A 276 1.02 -7.71 -1.73
C PHE A 276 1.49 -6.25 -1.84
N THR A 277 1.88 -5.61 -0.75
CA THR A 277 2.16 -4.16 -0.73
C THR A 277 3.64 -3.82 -0.80
N TYR A 278 4.48 -4.36 0.11
CA TYR A 278 5.89 -4.01 0.21
C TYR A 278 6.73 -4.33 -1.05
N PRO A 279 6.42 -5.35 -1.87
CA PRO A 279 7.21 -5.61 -3.07
C PRO A 279 7.19 -4.44 -4.05
N PHE A 280 6.05 -3.76 -4.15
CA PHE A 280 5.87 -2.62 -5.05
C PHE A 280 6.36 -1.28 -4.48
N ASN A 281 6.78 -1.25 -3.22
CA ASN A 281 7.63 -0.19 -2.70
C ASN A 281 9.08 -0.36 -3.18
N MET A 282 9.58 -1.60 -3.18
CA MET A 282 10.91 -1.91 -3.65
C MET A 282 11.08 -1.53 -5.13
N THR A 283 10.09 -1.80 -5.96
CA THR A 283 10.17 -1.55 -7.41
C THR A 283 9.65 -0.18 -7.84
N GLY A 284 9.01 0.56 -6.93
CA GLY A 284 8.53 1.92 -7.20
C GLY A 284 7.33 2.01 -8.16
N HIS A 285 6.65 0.90 -8.47
CA HIS A 285 5.44 0.89 -9.30
C HIS A 285 4.27 1.60 -8.62
N PRO A 286 3.44 2.35 -9.35
CA PRO A 286 2.23 2.92 -8.79
C PRO A 286 1.22 1.81 -8.43
N GLY A 287 0.49 2.01 -7.34
CA GLY A 287 -0.52 1.05 -6.91
C GLY A 287 -1.58 1.68 -6.02
N ALA A 288 -2.83 1.34 -6.25
CA ALA A 288 -3.97 1.83 -5.49
C ALA A 288 -4.71 0.69 -4.80
N SER A 289 -5.26 0.96 -3.62
CA SER A 289 -6.27 0.11 -3.00
C SER A 289 -7.66 0.70 -3.26
N VAL A 290 -8.56 -0.10 -3.82
CA VAL A 290 -9.97 0.25 -4.03
C VAL A 290 -10.85 -0.67 -3.18
N PRO A 291 -11.86 -0.16 -2.47
CA PRO A 291 -12.84 -1.01 -1.78
C PRO A 291 -13.54 -1.94 -2.77
N CYS A 292 -13.58 -3.25 -2.47
CA CYS A 292 -14.15 -4.24 -3.39
C CYS A 292 -15.18 -5.18 -2.77
N GLY A 293 -15.49 -4.99 -1.50
CA GLY A 293 -16.47 -5.77 -0.76
C GLY A 293 -16.27 -5.69 0.74
N PHE A 294 -16.99 -6.56 1.44
CA PHE A 294 -16.96 -6.69 2.88
C PHE A 294 -16.91 -8.17 3.27
N THR A 295 -16.35 -8.47 4.43
CA THR A 295 -16.46 -9.75 5.10
C THR A 295 -17.90 -9.96 5.64
N ARG A 296 -18.20 -11.16 6.14
CA ARG A 296 -19.46 -11.43 6.86
C ARG A 296 -19.63 -10.53 8.07
N ASP A 297 -18.52 -10.18 8.73
CA ASP A 297 -18.47 -9.25 9.87
C ASP A 297 -18.52 -7.77 9.44
N LYS A 298 -18.83 -7.49 8.17
CA LYS A 298 -18.92 -6.13 7.59
C LYS A 298 -17.62 -5.32 7.66
N LEU A 299 -16.49 -5.98 7.68
CA LEU A 299 -15.17 -5.33 7.57
C LEU A 299 -14.81 -5.14 6.10
N PRO A 300 -14.30 -3.96 5.70
CA PRO A 300 -13.94 -3.69 4.32
C PRO A 300 -12.82 -4.58 3.79
N ILE A 301 -12.86 -4.83 2.48
CA ILE A 301 -11.85 -5.55 1.71
C ILE A 301 -11.40 -4.67 0.55
N GLY A 302 -10.08 -4.55 0.34
CA GLY A 302 -9.49 -3.78 -0.76
C GLY A 302 -8.88 -4.67 -1.84
N LEU A 303 -9.19 -4.36 -3.10
CA LEU A 303 -8.46 -4.84 -4.27
C LEU A 303 -7.30 -3.89 -4.56
N GLN A 304 -6.11 -4.41 -4.81
CA GLN A 304 -4.97 -3.62 -5.25
C GLN A 304 -4.90 -3.59 -6.78
N ILE A 305 -4.77 -2.39 -7.34
CA ILE A 305 -4.56 -2.14 -8.77
C ILE A 305 -3.15 -1.58 -8.94
N LEU A 306 -2.27 -2.32 -9.60
CA LEU A 306 -0.89 -1.95 -9.85
C LEU A 306 -0.69 -1.65 -11.34
N GLY A 307 0.09 -0.63 -11.66
CA GLY A 307 0.45 -0.25 -13.02
C GLY A 307 1.96 -0.29 -13.27
N ARG A 308 2.35 -0.12 -14.52
CA ARG A 308 3.76 0.11 -14.88
C ARG A 308 4.28 1.35 -14.19
N ARG A 309 5.59 1.41 -13.94
CA ARG A 309 6.21 2.66 -13.47
C ARG A 309 5.88 3.80 -14.42
N PHE A 310 5.55 4.96 -13.84
CA PHE A 310 5.16 6.19 -14.55
C PHE A 310 3.76 6.16 -15.20
N GLU A 311 3.02 5.05 -15.02
CA GLU A 311 1.65 4.90 -15.53
C GLU A 311 0.58 5.13 -14.45
N ASP A 312 0.83 6.11 -13.57
CA ASP A 312 -0.11 6.53 -12.51
C ASP A 312 -1.49 6.89 -13.06
N ALA A 313 -1.52 7.54 -14.22
CA ALA A 313 -2.75 7.87 -14.93
C ALA A 313 -3.56 6.62 -15.32
N THR A 314 -2.90 5.52 -15.68
CA THR A 314 -3.56 4.26 -16.02
C THR A 314 -4.16 3.60 -14.78
N VAL A 315 -3.45 3.64 -13.62
CA VAL A 315 -3.98 3.16 -12.34
C VAL A 315 -5.21 3.96 -11.92
N LEU A 316 -5.17 5.29 -12.02
CA LEU A 316 -6.31 6.17 -11.71
C LEU A 316 -7.51 5.92 -12.64
N ARG A 317 -7.29 5.76 -13.95
CA ARG A 317 -8.36 5.41 -14.91
C ARG A 317 -9.03 4.08 -14.57
N ALA A 318 -8.22 3.07 -14.24
CA ALA A 318 -8.70 1.75 -13.86
C ALA A 318 -9.51 1.81 -12.55
N SER A 319 -9.01 2.56 -11.58
CA SER A 319 -9.71 2.81 -10.32
C SER A 319 -11.04 3.52 -10.53
N THR A 320 -11.07 4.58 -11.37
CA THR A 320 -12.30 5.31 -11.71
C THR A 320 -13.31 4.44 -12.46
N ALA A 321 -12.84 3.63 -13.41
CA ALA A 321 -13.71 2.73 -14.14
C ALA A 321 -14.34 1.68 -13.20
N PHE A 322 -13.56 1.15 -12.25
CA PHE A 322 -14.06 0.22 -11.23
C PHE A 322 -15.02 0.91 -10.25
N GLU A 323 -14.72 2.13 -9.78
CA GLU A 323 -15.59 2.91 -8.90
C GLU A 323 -16.99 3.13 -9.50
N LYS A 324 -17.07 3.34 -10.82
CA LYS A 324 -18.36 3.52 -11.51
C LYS A 324 -19.24 2.27 -11.50
N ILE A 325 -18.68 1.08 -11.57
CA ILE A 325 -19.44 -0.18 -11.58
C ILE A 325 -19.60 -0.78 -10.18
N ALA A 326 -18.76 -0.38 -9.24
CA ALA A 326 -18.78 -0.83 -7.84
C ALA A 326 -18.60 0.37 -6.90
N PRO A 327 -19.53 1.31 -6.84
CA PRO A 327 -19.38 2.53 -6.06
C PRO A 327 -19.34 2.24 -4.56
N TRP A 328 -18.40 2.89 -3.84
CA TRP A 328 -18.22 2.75 -2.39
C TRP A 328 -18.34 4.08 -1.63
N ALA A 329 -18.19 5.22 -2.32
CA ALA A 329 -18.12 6.53 -1.64
C ALA A 329 -19.37 6.93 -0.86
N HIS A 330 -20.51 6.26 -1.08
CA HIS A 330 -21.76 6.44 -0.33
C HIS A 330 -21.81 5.63 0.96
N LEU A 331 -20.97 4.59 1.08
CA LEU A 331 -20.92 3.75 2.27
C LEU A 331 -20.33 4.52 3.45
N ARG A 332 -20.87 4.32 4.63
CA ARG A 332 -20.44 4.98 5.86
C ARG A 332 -20.22 3.94 6.94
N PRO A 333 -19.14 4.07 7.72
CA PRO A 333 -18.99 3.30 8.94
C PRO A 333 -20.06 3.70 9.95
N PRO A 334 -20.35 2.85 10.96
CA PRO A 334 -21.39 3.07 11.95
C PRO A 334 -21.03 4.13 13.03
N VAL A 335 -19.90 4.80 12.91
CA VAL A 335 -19.42 5.84 13.84
C VAL A 335 -19.61 7.23 13.31
#